data_d04889c41e3948b3b36d65697b04e928
#
_entry.id   d04889c41e3948b3b36d65697b04e928
#
_cell.length_a   1.000
_cell.length_b   1.000
_cell.length_c   1.000
_cell.angle_alpha   90.00
_cell.angle_beta   90.00
_cell.angle_gamma   90.00
#
_symmetry.space_group_name_H-M   'P 1'
#
loop_
_entity.id
_entity.type
_entity.pdbx_description
1 polymer ?
#
loop_
_entity_poly.entity_id
_entity_poly.type
_entity_poly.pdbx_seq_one_letter_code
_entity_poly.pdbx_strand_id
1 'polypeptide(L)'
;MNYTASHAYEQLEFDFSAPSYLLIPSALPGFHNTDTKRYNSISGAVIYLMRGSQDILPEDAVCASCGAAMHVHSNREIVLSHLRFGKALTQISVTRKRFFCPSCGASHMQHIPYCSDHHRITKELEAYVCDLLALGTYTNKQVAELCGLHQHTVKAIDKRRLESLYVKDEKLVKPKHYARFLGIDEFKLHDGHQYATHIIDMATGHVLWIAQGKKKKVVYDFIEHVGMDWMRHVDAVALDMNSDFEEAFLEKCPHIRPVFDYFHLVKNFNDKVVSEVRKDEFKRLMEEGKEEEARMLKRSRYILTANRETLARKDAESAAGKVLRRESKLFATPEKRRTGRYLSRYEELIAKNRLFLTADLVKEALREAYACRNESDMIACLNTVLDLCRETKNRRFLWFYRLIQTHFDGIVAHGKFHIANGRMEGLNQKIKTMRRHAYGIADDEYLFLKIMDL
;
A
#
# COMPACT_ATOMS: atom_id res chain seq x y z
N MET A 1 18.01 -2.42 27.90
CA MET A 1 16.94 -3.11 28.64
C MET A 1 17.10 -4.59 28.38
N ASN A 2 17.49 -5.32 29.44
CA ASN A 2 17.79 -6.75 29.35
C ASN A 2 16.48 -7.56 29.31
N TYR A 3 16.22 -8.24 28.20
CA TYR A 3 15.21 -9.28 28.15
C TYR A 3 15.85 -10.60 28.58
N THR A 4 15.70 -10.94 29.84
CA THR A 4 15.86 -12.31 30.32
C THR A 4 14.47 -12.93 30.53
N ALA A 5 13.91 -13.51 29.46
CA ALA A 5 12.81 -14.43 29.58
C ALA A 5 13.41 -15.84 29.73
N SER A 6 13.50 -16.32 30.95
CA SER A 6 13.77 -17.73 31.25
C SER A 6 12.51 -18.53 30.91
N HIS A 7 12.35 -18.99 29.68
CA HIS A 7 11.46 -20.09 29.41
C HIS A 7 12.20 -21.39 29.78
N ALA A 8 11.74 -22.03 30.83
CA ALA A 8 12.11 -23.41 31.10
C ALA A 8 11.60 -24.26 29.93
N TYR A 9 12.49 -24.69 29.09
CA TYR A 9 12.20 -25.73 28.10
C TYR A 9 12.10 -27.05 28.89
N GLU A 10 10.91 -27.63 28.97
CA GLU A 10 10.80 -29.05 29.33
C GLU A 10 11.52 -29.83 28.23
N GLN A 11 12.59 -30.51 28.61
CA GLN A 11 13.32 -31.39 27.73
C GLN A 11 12.43 -32.62 27.49
N LEU A 12 11.74 -32.67 26.37
CA LEU A 12 11.00 -33.86 25.94
C LEU A 12 12.01 -34.98 25.66
N GLU A 13 12.03 -36.01 26.48
CA GLU A 13 12.75 -37.25 26.19
C GLU A 13 12.05 -37.95 25.03
N PHE A 14 12.72 -38.02 23.88
CA PHE A 14 12.26 -38.78 22.72
C PHE A 14 12.68 -40.23 22.88
N ASP A 15 11.73 -41.13 23.01
CA ASP A 15 11.97 -42.57 22.92
C ASP A 15 12.17 -42.96 21.44
N PHE A 16 13.41 -43.11 21.01
CA PHE A 16 13.77 -43.54 19.69
C PHE A 16 13.61 -45.04 19.41
N SER A 17 13.15 -45.82 20.43
CA SER A 17 12.96 -47.26 20.29
C SER A 17 11.57 -47.63 19.72
N ALA A 18 10.64 -46.68 19.63
CA ALA A 18 9.33 -46.90 19.03
C ALA A 18 9.42 -46.81 17.47
N PRO A 19 8.83 -47.76 16.74
CA PRO A 19 8.87 -47.76 15.29
C PRO A 19 8.18 -46.52 14.75
N SER A 20 8.96 -45.61 14.13
CA SER A 20 8.60 -44.59 13.15
C SER A 20 7.31 -43.78 13.37
N TYR A 21 7.03 -43.32 14.57
CA TYR A 21 6.01 -42.29 14.76
C TYR A 21 6.67 -40.92 14.59
N LEU A 22 6.34 -40.28 13.46
CA LEU A 22 6.67 -38.87 13.30
C LEU A 22 5.82 -38.10 14.31
N LEU A 23 6.37 -37.80 15.47
CA LEU A 23 5.75 -36.89 16.43
C LEU A 23 5.81 -35.49 15.84
N ILE A 24 4.73 -35.07 15.21
CA ILE A 24 4.55 -33.67 14.82
C ILE A 24 4.00 -33.00 16.10
N PRO A 25 4.77 -32.11 16.74
CA PRO A 25 4.28 -31.35 17.88
C PRO A 25 3.22 -30.39 17.36
N SER A 26 1.95 -30.77 17.45
CA SER A 26 0.83 -29.95 17.09
C SER A 26 -0.29 -30.15 18.09
N ALA A 27 -0.98 -29.08 18.43
CA ALA A 27 -2.13 -29.13 19.31
C ALA A 27 -3.34 -29.70 18.54
N LEU A 28 -3.41 -31.02 18.42
CA LEU A 28 -4.56 -31.76 17.87
C LEU A 28 -5.36 -32.39 19.05
N PRO A 29 -6.15 -31.59 19.76
CA PRO A 29 -6.82 -32.05 20.97
C PRO A 29 -7.80 -33.20 20.67
N GLY A 30 -7.61 -34.34 21.38
CA GLY A 30 -8.43 -35.52 21.23
C GLY A 30 -8.18 -36.33 19.97
N PHE A 31 -7.14 -36.04 19.20
CA PHE A 31 -6.75 -36.85 18.03
C PHE A 31 -5.79 -37.96 18.46
N HIS A 32 -6.16 -39.23 18.17
CA HIS A 32 -5.33 -40.40 18.40
C HIS A 32 -4.81 -40.92 17.06
N ASN A 33 -3.51 -40.69 16.84
CA ASN A 33 -2.84 -41.21 15.64
C ASN A 33 -2.69 -42.73 15.70
N THR A 34 -3.21 -43.44 14.72
CA THR A 34 -3.12 -44.91 14.63
C THR A 34 -2.11 -45.37 13.59
N ASP A 35 -1.81 -44.59 12.58
CA ASP A 35 -0.90 -44.92 11.49
C ASP A 35 -0.38 -43.65 10.82
N THR A 36 0.92 -43.66 10.45
CA THR A 36 1.53 -42.57 9.68
C THR A 36 2.20 -43.14 8.44
N LYS A 37 1.74 -42.72 7.26
CA LYS A 37 2.29 -43.17 5.96
C LYS A 37 2.99 -42.01 5.25
N ARG A 38 4.12 -42.34 4.64
CA ARG A 38 4.83 -41.47 3.72
C ARG A 38 4.59 -41.94 2.29
N TYR A 39 4.15 -41.06 1.43
CA TYR A 39 3.98 -41.34 -0.01
C TYR A 39 4.37 -40.13 -0.86
N ASN A 40 4.55 -40.34 -2.15
CA ASN A 40 4.77 -39.26 -3.11
C ASN A 40 3.49 -38.99 -3.88
N SER A 41 3.14 -37.72 -4.04
CA SER A 41 2.05 -37.30 -4.94
C SER A 41 2.44 -37.54 -6.40
N ILE A 42 1.47 -37.46 -7.31
CA ILE A 42 1.70 -37.53 -8.76
C ILE A 42 2.70 -36.44 -9.20
N SER A 43 2.68 -35.29 -8.55
CA SER A 43 3.61 -34.16 -8.81
C SER A 43 5.00 -34.33 -8.16
N GLY A 44 5.26 -35.48 -7.49
CA GLY A 44 6.53 -35.75 -6.81
C GLY A 44 6.68 -35.13 -5.42
N ALA A 45 5.67 -34.43 -4.90
CA ALA A 45 5.72 -33.90 -3.55
C ALA A 45 5.61 -35.02 -2.51
N VAL A 46 6.47 -35.00 -1.50
CA VAL A 46 6.39 -35.91 -0.36
C VAL A 46 5.22 -35.52 0.54
N ILE A 47 4.39 -36.48 0.92
CA ILE A 47 3.25 -36.30 1.80
C ILE A 47 3.37 -37.26 2.99
N TYR A 48 3.20 -36.72 4.18
CA TYR A 48 2.97 -37.50 5.41
C TYR A 48 1.47 -37.49 5.71
N LEU A 49 0.84 -38.65 5.69
CA LEU A 49 -0.57 -38.84 6.05
C LEU A 49 -0.67 -39.51 7.42
N MET A 50 -1.09 -38.77 8.43
CA MET A 50 -1.45 -39.27 9.74
C MET A 50 -2.91 -39.71 9.73
N ARG A 51 -3.18 -40.96 10.06
CA ARG A 51 -4.53 -41.52 10.20
C ARG A 51 -4.87 -41.73 11.65
N GLY A 52 -6.09 -41.40 12.04
CA GLY A 52 -6.48 -41.55 13.42
C GLY A 52 -7.95 -41.36 13.66
N SER A 53 -8.30 -41.42 14.92
CA SER A 53 -9.66 -41.20 15.42
C SER A 53 -9.69 -39.94 16.31
N GLN A 54 -10.86 -39.33 16.37
CA GLN A 54 -11.16 -38.21 17.24
C GLN A 54 -12.00 -38.66 18.41
N ASP A 55 -11.68 -38.21 19.63
CA ASP A 55 -12.52 -38.39 20.81
C ASP A 55 -13.92 -37.83 20.58
N ILE A 56 -14.90 -38.48 21.14
CA ILE A 56 -16.28 -37.96 21.16
C ILE A 56 -16.35 -36.94 22.31
N LEU A 57 -16.64 -35.71 21.98
CA LEU A 57 -16.85 -34.67 22.97
C LEU A 57 -18.23 -34.83 23.63
N PRO A 58 -18.40 -34.42 24.91
CA PRO A 58 -19.69 -34.50 25.58
C PRO A 58 -20.84 -33.85 24.83
N GLU A 59 -20.59 -32.72 24.16
CA GLU A 59 -21.55 -32.00 23.34
C GLU A 59 -21.99 -32.79 22.10
N ASP A 60 -21.18 -33.70 21.58
CA ASP A 60 -21.54 -34.55 20.45
C ASP A 60 -22.49 -35.69 20.85
N ALA A 61 -22.41 -36.12 22.10
CA ALA A 61 -23.16 -37.25 22.64
C ALA A 61 -24.58 -36.88 23.11
N VAL A 62 -24.91 -35.58 23.19
CA VAL A 62 -26.17 -35.06 23.70
C VAL A 62 -26.88 -34.22 22.62
N CYS A 63 -28.17 -34.45 22.42
CA CYS A 63 -28.95 -33.67 21.45
C CYS A 63 -29.20 -32.24 21.93
N ALA A 64 -28.75 -31.27 21.19
CA ALA A 64 -28.96 -29.86 21.49
C ALA A 64 -30.44 -29.42 21.47
N SER A 65 -31.31 -30.14 20.78
CA SER A 65 -32.72 -29.81 20.65
C SER A 65 -33.60 -30.38 21.78
N CYS A 66 -33.27 -31.56 22.31
CA CYS A 66 -34.15 -32.26 23.31
C CYS A 66 -33.40 -32.84 24.51
N GLY A 67 -32.06 -32.68 24.61
CA GLY A 67 -31.25 -33.18 25.70
C GLY A 67 -31.08 -34.72 25.76
N ALA A 68 -31.63 -35.47 24.82
CA ALA A 68 -31.51 -36.93 24.81
C ALA A 68 -30.14 -37.40 24.32
N ALA A 69 -29.70 -38.58 24.75
CA ALA A 69 -28.49 -39.22 24.26
C ALA A 69 -28.54 -39.49 22.77
N MET A 70 -27.48 -39.24 22.05
CA MET A 70 -27.35 -39.44 20.59
C MET A 70 -26.56 -40.73 20.31
N HIS A 71 -26.86 -41.35 19.18
CA HIS A 71 -26.16 -42.55 18.71
C HIS A 71 -25.38 -42.27 17.44
N VAL A 72 -24.25 -42.96 17.26
CA VAL A 72 -23.47 -42.88 16.01
C VAL A 72 -24.24 -43.57 14.89
N HIS A 73 -24.64 -42.81 13.88
CA HIS A 73 -25.38 -43.30 12.73
C HIS A 73 -24.48 -43.78 11.59
N SER A 74 -23.43 -43.01 11.31
CA SER A 74 -22.50 -43.31 10.22
C SER A 74 -21.13 -42.66 10.46
N ASN A 75 -20.12 -43.17 9.76
CA ASN A 75 -18.76 -42.65 9.81
C ASN A 75 -18.36 -42.14 8.42
N ARG A 76 -17.58 -41.06 8.40
CA ARG A 76 -17.00 -40.52 7.16
C ARG A 76 -15.56 -40.12 7.40
N GLU A 77 -14.67 -40.60 6.57
CA GLU A 77 -13.26 -40.15 6.57
C GLU A 77 -13.17 -38.73 5.96
N ILE A 78 -12.49 -37.83 6.63
CA ILE A 78 -12.12 -36.51 6.11
C ILE A 78 -10.61 -36.36 6.17
N VAL A 79 -10.05 -35.66 5.17
CA VAL A 79 -8.63 -35.35 5.14
C VAL A 79 -8.45 -33.84 5.29
N LEU A 80 -7.64 -33.42 6.26
CA LEU A 80 -7.31 -32.04 6.54
C LEU A 80 -5.85 -31.79 6.15
N SER A 81 -5.55 -30.69 5.48
CA SER A 81 -4.17 -30.22 5.35
C SER A 81 -3.71 -29.60 6.65
N HIS A 82 -2.45 -29.82 6.99
CA HIS A 82 -1.81 -29.36 8.22
C HIS A 82 -0.50 -28.66 7.92
N LEU A 83 0.13 -28.06 8.92
CA LEU A 83 1.46 -27.45 8.83
C LEU A 83 2.46 -28.41 8.17
N ARG A 84 3.30 -27.89 7.30
CA ARG A 84 4.33 -28.71 6.61
C ARG A 84 5.41 -29.17 7.58
N PHE A 85 5.89 -30.36 7.33
CA PHE A 85 7.11 -30.85 7.97
C PHE A 85 8.29 -30.73 7.00
N GLY A 86 9.09 -29.69 7.18
CA GLY A 86 10.14 -29.34 6.25
C GLY A 86 9.58 -29.06 4.84
N LYS A 87 10.06 -29.82 3.83
CA LYS A 87 9.53 -29.72 2.46
C LYS A 87 8.29 -30.59 2.19
N ALA A 88 7.96 -31.51 3.11
CA ALA A 88 6.84 -32.43 2.94
C ALA A 88 5.52 -31.75 3.31
N LEU A 89 4.47 -32.08 2.58
CA LEU A 89 3.10 -31.76 2.97
C LEU A 89 2.65 -32.70 4.09
N THR A 90 1.85 -32.22 5.00
CA THR A 90 1.26 -33.01 6.08
C THR A 90 -0.24 -33.02 5.94
N GLN A 91 -0.85 -34.18 6.05
CA GLN A 91 -2.29 -34.41 5.99
C GLN A 91 -2.73 -35.21 7.18
N ILE A 92 -3.90 -34.90 7.71
CA ILE A 92 -4.54 -35.63 8.82
C ILE A 92 -5.82 -36.24 8.28
N SER A 93 -5.90 -37.56 8.28
CA SER A 93 -7.10 -38.30 7.97
C SER A 93 -7.78 -38.72 9.28
N VAL A 94 -8.97 -38.18 9.52
CA VAL A 94 -9.74 -38.46 10.71
C VAL A 94 -11.13 -39.01 10.35
N THR A 95 -11.55 -40.07 11.07
CA THR A 95 -12.89 -40.62 10.96
C THR A 95 -13.85 -39.73 11.74
N ARG A 96 -14.66 -38.96 11.04
CA ARG A 96 -15.72 -38.10 11.57
C ARG A 96 -17.02 -38.84 11.69
N LYS A 97 -17.66 -38.86 12.86
CA LYS A 97 -18.90 -39.54 13.16
C LYS A 97 -20.09 -38.62 12.87
N ARG A 98 -21.20 -39.22 12.40
CA ARG A 98 -22.51 -38.56 12.32
C ARG A 98 -23.36 -39.08 13.47
N PHE A 99 -23.89 -38.20 14.28
CA PHE A 99 -24.78 -38.53 15.38
C PHE A 99 -26.22 -38.30 14.97
N PHE A 100 -27.10 -39.15 15.53
CA PHE A 100 -28.53 -39.11 15.31
C PHE A 100 -29.26 -39.25 16.65
N CYS A 101 -30.29 -38.44 16.85
CA CYS A 101 -31.13 -38.49 18.05
C CYS A 101 -32.39 -39.36 17.78
N PRO A 102 -32.57 -40.46 18.47
CA PRO A 102 -33.74 -41.32 18.29
C PRO A 102 -35.04 -40.65 18.76
N SER A 103 -34.95 -39.68 19.68
CA SER A 103 -36.13 -39.06 20.30
C SER A 103 -36.76 -37.98 19.44
N CYS A 104 -35.97 -37.16 18.72
CA CYS A 104 -36.47 -36.02 17.96
C CYS A 104 -36.04 -36.03 16.47
N GLY A 105 -35.25 -37.02 16.04
CA GLY A 105 -34.79 -37.14 14.65
C GLY A 105 -33.66 -36.17 14.27
N ALA A 106 -33.19 -35.32 15.16
CA ALA A 106 -32.10 -34.40 14.88
C ALA A 106 -30.80 -35.15 14.59
N SER A 107 -29.96 -34.60 13.71
CA SER A 107 -28.64 -35.16 13.43
C SER A 107 -27.60 -34.09 13.24
N HIS A 108 -26.37 -34.36 13.69
CA HIS A 108 -25.21 -33.48 13.47
C HIS A 108 -23.95 -34.30 13.18
N MET A 109 -22.92 -33.61 12.66
CA MET A 109 -21.60 -34.19 12.45
C MET A 109 -20.72 -33.90 13.64
N GLN A 110 -19.92 -34.89 14.07
CA GLN A 110 -18.92 -34.73 15.14
C GLN A 110 -18.11 -33.43 14.99
N HIS A 111 -17.96 -32.70 16.05
CA HIS A 111 -17.08 -31.54 16.09
C HIS A 111 -15.60 -31.98 16.11
N ILE A 112 -14.79 -31.38 15.25
CA ILE A 112 -13.33 -31.59 15.21
C ILE A 112 -12.66 -30.29 15.68
N PRO A 113 -12.16 -30.19 16.90
CA PRO A 113 -11.73 -28.91 17.51
C PRO A 113 -10.65 -28.17 16.75
N TYR A 114 -9.75 -28.90 16.10
CA TYR A 114 -8.63 -28.36 15.32
C TYR A 114 -8.96 -28.15 13.83
N CYS A 115 -10.14 -28.49 13.37
CA CYS A 115 -10.55 -28.22 11.97
C CYS A 115 -10.96 -26.76 11.82
N SER A 116 -10.52 -26.10 10.74
CA SER A 116 -11.05 -24.80 10.35
C SER A 116 -12.56 -24.89 10.05
N ASP A 117 -13.30 -23.85 10.42
CA ASP A 117 -14.74 -23.80 10.24
C ASP A 117 -15.14 -23.69 8.75
N HIS A 118 -14.24 -23.19 7.90
CA HIS A 118 -14.51 -22.86 6.51
C HIS A 118 -13.79 -23.73 5.48
N HIS A 119 -12.67 -24.35 5.88
CA HIS A 119 -11.82 -25.11 4.97
C HIS A 119 -11.39 -26.45 5.58
N ARG A 120 -11.03 -27.39 4.70
CA ARG A 120 -10.44 -28.67 5.13
C ARG A 120 -8.95 -28.52 5.46
N ILE A 121 -8.66 -27.67 6.41
CA ILE A 121 -7.32 -27.42 6.94
C ILE A 121 -7.40 -27.36 8.46
N THR A 122 -6.29 -27.48 9.12
CA THR A 122 -6.24 -27.25 10.56
C THR A 122 -6.25 -25.77 10.91
N LYS A 123 -6.77 -25.41 12.08
CA LYS A 123 -6.74 -24.03 12.61
C LYS A 123 -5.31 -23.49 12.73
N GLU A 124 -4.34 -24.35 13.07
CA GLU A 124 -2.93 -23.98 13.10
C GLU A 124 -2.39 -23.59 11.72
N LEU A 125 -2.75 -24.34 10.67
CA LEU A 125 -2.36 -23.98 9.31
C LEU A 125 -3.05 -22.68 8.87
N GLU A 126 -4.33 -22.50 9.22
CA GLU A 126 -5.04 -21.24 8.93
C GLU A 126 -4.40 -20.05 9.62
N ALA A 127 -4.02 -20.18 10.91
CA ALA A 127 -3.30 -19.15 11.65
C ALA A 127 -1.95 -18.82 11.01
N TYR A 128 -1.18 -19.84 10.63
CA TYR A 128 0.10 -19.65 9.97
C TYR A 128 -0.04 -18.92 8.60
N VAL A 129 -1.09 -19.24 7.84
CA VAL A 129 -1.43 -18.51 6.61
C VAL A 129 -1.70 -17.03 6.91
N CYS A 130 -2.47 -16.74 7.98
CA CYS A 130 -2.74 -15.37 8.43
C CYS A 130 -1.45 -14.63 8.83
N ASP A 131 -0.55 -15.28 9.56
CA ASP A 131 0.73 -14.69 9.97
C ASP A 131 1.61 -14.33 8.77
N LEU A 132 1.71 -15.23 7.79
CA LEU A 132 2.47 -14.97 6.56
C LEU A 132 1.89 -13.78 5.77
N LEU A 133 0.56 -13.69 5.69
CA LEU A 133 -0.13 -12.61 4.98
C LEU A 133 -0.02 -11.27 5.72
N ALA A 134 -0.02 -11.29 7.05
CA ALA A 134 0.15 -10.10 7.89
C ALA A 134 1.54 -9.44 7.73
N LEU A 135 2.56 -10.17 7.28
CA LEU A 135 3.87 -9.60 6.95
C LEU A 135 3.83 -8.62 5.76
N GLY A 136 2.77 -8.67 4.94
CA GLY A 136 2.58 -7.79 3.79
C GLY A 136 3.57 -7.97 2.62
N THR A 137 4.51 -8.92 2.73
CA THR A 137 5.57 -9.17 1.75
C THR A 137 5.24 -10.26 0.75
N TYR A 138 4.39 -11.21 1.13
CA TYR A 138 4.02 -12.36 0.32
C TYR A 138 2.73 -12.13 -0.45
N THR A 139 2.71 -12.64 -1.70
CA THR A 139 1.45 -12.74 -2.46
C THR A 139 0.67 -13.98 -2.06
N ASN A 140 -0.64 -14.01 -2.33
CA ASN A 140 -1.47 -15.19 -2.07
C ASN A 140 -0.93 -16.45 -2.76
N LYS A 141 -0.33 -16.30 -3.96
CA LYS A 141 0.29 -17.42 -4.68
C LYS A 141 1.51 -17.97 -3.93
N GLN A 142 2.40 -17.08 -3.44
CA GLN A 142 3.58 -17.51 -2.68
C GLN A 142 3.19 -18.19 -1.37
N VAL A 143 2.21 -17.65 -0.63
CA VAL A 143 1.69 -18.29 0.58
C VAL A 143 1.06 -19.64 0.26
N ALA A 144 0.31 -19.74 -0.84
CA ALA A 144 -0.27 -21.01 -1.30
C ALA A 144 0.82 -22.06 -1.57
N GLU A 145 1.90 -21.69 -2.25
CA GLU A 145 3.05 -22.55 -2.50
C GLU A 145 3.77 -22.95 -1.19
N LEU A 146 3.97 -21.98 -0.29
CA LEU A 146 4.61 -22.25 1.02
C LEU A 146 3.78 -23.20 1.90
N CYS A 147 2.46 -23.05 1.89
CA CYS A 147 1.55 -23.82 2.74
C CYS A 147 1.02 -25.11 2.07
N GLY A 148 1.24 -25.29 0.78
CA GLY A 148 0.66 -26.41 0.02
C GLY A 148 -0.84 -26.32 -0.17
N LEU A 149 -1.36 -25.10 -0.32
CA LEU A 149 -2.78 -24.79 -0.49
C LEU A 149 -3.05 -24.23 -1.90
N HIS A 150 -4.33 -24.14 -2.24
CA HIS A 150 -4.75 -23.44 -3.45
C HIS A 150 -4.82 -21.93 -3.19
N GLN A 151 -4.43 -21.11 -4.15
CA GLN A 151 -4.42 -19.66 -4.01
C GLN A 151 -5.78 -19.04 -3.66
N HIS A 152 -6.89 -19.63 -4.13
CA HIS A 152 -8.23 -19.17 -3.77
C HIS A 152 -8.58 -19.45 -2.31
N THR A 153 -8.07 -20.55 -1.73
CA THR A 153 -8.20 -20.83 -0.30
C THR A 153 -7.46 -19.78 0.53
N VAL A 154 -6.22 -19.45 0.13
CA VAL A 154 -5.43 -18.40 0.78
C VAL A 154 -6.11 -17.04 0.67
N LYS A 155 -6.64 -16.68 -0.53
CA LYS A 155 -7.42 -15.45 -0.70
C LYS A 155 -8.65 -15.40 0.23
N ALA A 156 -9.38 -16.51 0.34
CA ALA A 156 -10.57 -16.57 1.19
C ALA A 156 -10.23 -16.42 2.69
N ILE A 157 -9.11 -17.01 3.12
CA ILE A 157 -8.58 -16.84 4.50
C ILE A 157 -8.19 -15.37 4.72
N ASP A 158 -7.43 -14.77 3.81
CA ASP A 158 -7.00 -13.37 3.95
C ASP A 158 -8.18 -12.39 3.94
N LYS A 159 -9.15 -12.60 3.06
CA LYS A 159 -10.35 -11.74 3.01
C LYS A 159 -11.08 -11.77 4.35
N ARG A 160 -11.32 -12.95 4.94
CA ARG A 160 -11.94 -13.07 6.27
C ARG A 160 -11.10 -12.44 7.38
N ARG A 161 -9.77 -12.63 7.36
CA ARG A 161 -8.87 -11.97 8.30
C ARG A 161 -9.04 -10.45 8.25
N LEU A 162 -8.99 -9.87 7.05
CA LEU A 162 -9.13 -8.44 6.83
C LEU A 162 -10.53 -7.93 7.19
N GLU A 163 -11.59 -8.67 6.82
CA GLU A 163 -12.96 -8.34 7.21
C GLU A 163 -13.12 -8.32 8.73
N SER A 164 -12.52 -9.27 9.45
CA SER A 164 -12.57 -9.29 10.92
C SER A 164 -11.85 -8.11 11.58
N LEU A 165 -10.86 -7.51 10.91
CA LEU A 165 -10.11 -6.35 11.41
C LEU A 165 -10.78 -5.02 11.06
N TYR A 166 -11.31 -4.91 9.84
CA TYR A 166 -11.72 -3.63 9.27
C TYR A 166 -13.21 -3.48 9.01
N VAL A 167 -14.01 -4.55 9.15
CA VAL A 167 -15.45 -4.52 8.89
C VAL A 167 -16.24 -4.94 10.12
N LYS A 168 -17.28 -4.18 10.44
CA LYS A 168 -18.28 -4.51 11.47
C LYS A 168 -19.66 -4.08 10.96
N ASP A 169 -20.64 -4.95 11.08
CA ASP A 169 -22.02 -4.68 10.65
C ASP A 169 -22.08 -4.16 9.19
N GLU A 170 -21.34 -4.83 8.29
CA GLU A 170 -21.21 -4.51 6.85
C GLU A 170 -20.62 -3.11 6.55
N LYS A 171 -20.00 -2.46 7.54
CA LYS A 171 -19.38 -1.14 7.40
C LYS A 171 -17.92 -1.18 7.84
N LEU A 172 -17.11 -0.30 7.27
CA LEU A 172 -15.74 -0.11 7.77
C LEU A 172 -15.78 0.32 9.24
N VAL A 173 -14.84 -0.20 10.02
CA VAL A 173 -14.69 0.17 11.43
C VAL A 173 -14.18 1.61 11.51
N LYS A 174 -14.80 2.43 12.35
CA LYS A 174 -14.34 3.79 12.59
C LYS A 174 -12.94 3.79 13.21
N PRO A 175 -12.07 4.75 12.82
CA PRO A 175 -10.76 4.90 13.44
C PRO A 175 -10.89 5.07 14.96
N LYS A 176 -10.09 4.29 15.72
CA LYS A 176 -10.10 4.33 17.19
C LYS A 176 -9.43 5.59 17.77
N HIS A 177 -8.52 6.19 17.02
CA HIS A 177 -7.75 7.37 17.41
C HIS A 177 -8.08 8.55 16.51
N TYR A 178 -8.00 9.74 17.05
CA TYR A 178 -8.14 10.97 16.29
C TYR A 178 -6.87 11.27 15.51
N ALA A 179 -7.01 11.69 14.28
CA ALA A 179 -5.91 12.21 13.49
C ALA A 179 -5.94 13.74 13.51
N ARG A 180 -4.81 14.36 13.81
CA ARG A 180 -4.67 15.81 13.77
C ARG A 180 -4.48 16.32 12.34
N PHE A 181 -3.79 15.55 11.52
CA PHE A 181 -3.49 15.89 10.13
C PHE A 181 -3.92 14.75 9.21
N LEU A 182 -4.74 15.06 8.23
CA LEU A 182 -5.15 14.12 7.19
C LEU A 182 -4.32 14.30 5.92
N GLY A 183 -4.17 13.22 5.17
CA GLY A 183 -3.72 13.25 3.79
C GLY A 183 -4.78 12.60 2.90
N ILE A 184 -5.07 13.20 1.76
CA ILE A 184 -6.00 12.64 0.77
C ILE A 184 -5.35 12.65 -0.61
N ASP A 185 -5.44 11.51 -1.30
CA ASP A 185 -4.92 11.36 -2.66
C ASP A 185 -5.73 10.30 -3.42
N GLU A 186 -5.64 10.34 -4.76
CA GLU A 186 -6.27 9.37 -5.61
C GLU A 186 -5.25 8.51 -6.37
N PHE A 187 -5.65 7.28 -6.68
CA PHE A 187 -4.91 6.43 -7.59
C PHE A 187 -5.83 5.80 -8.66
N LYS A 188 -5.24 5.48 -9.79
CA LYS A 188 -5.97 4.80 -10.86
C LYS A 188 -6.31 3.37 -10.44
N LEU A 189 -7.60 3.08 -10.31
CA LEU A 189 -8.11 1.76 -9.92
C LEU A 189 -8.11 0.80 -11.12
N HIS A 190 -8.78 1.19 -12.20
CA HIS A 190 -8.86 0.43 -13.46
C HIS A 190 -8.64 1.33 -14.67
N ASP A 191 -8.58 0.76 -15.87
CA ASP A 191 -8.57 1.52 -17.11
C ASP A 191 -9.91 2.24 -17.33
N GLY A 192 -9.92 3.29 -18.14
CA GLY A 192 -11.14 4.06 -18.43
C GLY A 192 -11.56 5.08 -17.38
N HIS A 193 -10.62 5.80 -16.77
CA HIS A 193 -10.88 6.87 -15.78
C HIS A 193 -11.55 6.40 -14.48
N GLN A 194 -11.32 5.16 -14.09
CA GLN A 194 -11.76 4.65 -12.79
C GLN A 194 -10.67 4.90 -11.74
N TYR A 195 -11.04 5.63 -10.69
CA TYR A 195 -10.14 6.04 -9.60
C TYR A 195 -10.69 5.55 -8.26
N ALA A 196 -9.79 5.37 -7.32
CA ALA A 196 -10.10 5.26 -5.90
C ALA A 196 -9.35 6.33 -5.13
N THR A 197 -9.96 6.82 -4.08
CA THR A 197 -9.40 7.82 -3.17
C THR A 197 -9.16 7.19 -1.81
N HIS A 198 -8.02 7.48 -1.22
CA HIS A 198 -7.70 7.09 0.16
C HIS A 198 -7.45 8.31 1.03
N ILE A 199 -7.80 8.18 2.31
CA ILE A 199 -7.55 9.18 3.34
C ILE A 199 -6.69 8.51 4.42
N ILE A 200 -5.60 9.15 4.80
CA ILE A 200 -4.64 8.64 5.78
C ILE A 200 -4.45 9.60 6.95
N ASP A 201 -4.03 9.06 8.07
CA ASP A 201 -3.44 9.86 9.13
C ASP A 201 -1.97 10.18 8.77
N MET A 202 -1.65 11.45 8.65
CA MET A 202 -0.31 11.90 8.29
C MET A 202 0.72 11.66 9.40
N ALA A 203 0.31 11.45 10.64
CA ALA A 203 1.22 11.17 11.75
C ALA A 203 1.67 9.71 11.75
N THR A 204 0.79 8.76 11.48
CA THR A 204 1.06 7.32 11.53
C THR A 204 1.30 6.70 10.16
N GLY A 205 0.65 7.23 9.13
CA GLY A 205 0.60 6.67 7.78
C GLY A 205 -0.52 5.63 7.59
N HIS A 206 -1.32 5.35 8.63
CA HIS A 206 -2.44 4.42 8.52
C HIS A 206 -3.55 4.94 7.61
N VAL A 207 -4.10 4.05 6.81
CA VAL A 207 -5.26 4.34 5.97
C VAL A 207 -6.51 4.36 6.85
N LEU A 208 -7.20 5.50 6.86
CA LEU A 208 -8.42 5.71 7.66
C LEU A 208 -9.67 5.42 6.85
N TRP A 209 -9.60 5.64 5.53
CA TRP A 209 -10.72 5.50 4.60
C TRP A 209 -10.21 5.19 3.20
N ILE A 210 -10.99 4.42 2.48
CA ILE A 210 -10.79 4.20 1.05
C ILE A 210 -12.14 4.00 0.38
N ALA A 211 -12.33 4.62 -0.79
CA ALA A 211 -13.56 4.48 -1.56
C ALA A 211 -13.30 4.65 -3.06
N GLN A 212 -14.17 4.09 -3.87
CA GLN A 212 -14.16 4.30 -5.30
C GLN A 212 -14.62 5.73 -5.65
N GLY A 213 -13.92 6.38 -6.56
CA GLY A 213 -14.21 7.72 -7.04
C GLY A 213 -13.13 8.74 -6.72
N LYS A 214 -13.31 9.97 -7.20
CA LYS A 214 -12.41 11.11 -7.00
C LYS A 214 -13.17 12.46 -6.90
N LYS A 215 -14.41 12.42 -6.46
CA LYS A 215 -15.30 13.57 -6.37
C LYS A 215 -15.59 13.91 -4.90
N LYS A 216 -16.18 15.09 -4.65
CA LYS A 216 -16.60 15.56 -3.33
C LYS A 216 -17.31 14.49 -2.48
N LYS A 217 -18.11 13.63 -3.14
CA LYS A 217 -18.85 12.56 -2.46
C LYS A 217 -17.96 11.68 -1.59
N VAL A 218 -16.75 11.33 -2.04
CA VAL A 218 -15.84 10.46 -1.24
C VAL A 218 -15.47 11.13 0.08
N VAL A 219 -15.26 12.44 0.08
CA VAL A 219 -14.97 13.23 1.30
C VAL A 219 -16.21 13.31 2.20
N TYR A 220 -17.39 13.52 1.61
CA TYR A 220 -18.64 13.55 2.39
C TYR A 220 -18.93 12.22 3.05
N ASP A 221 -18.76 11.11 2.32
CA ASP A 221 -18.94 9.75 2.84
C ASP A 221 -17.96 9.46 4.00
N PHE A 222 -16.71 9.93 3.90
CA PHE A 222 -15.75 9.85 5.01
C PHE A 222 -16.18 10.65 6.23
N ILE A 223 -16.58 11.91 6.03
CA ILE A 223 -17.01 12.78 7.13
C ILE A 223 -18.25 12.19 7.83
N GLU A 224 -19.21 11.66 7.06
CA GLU A 224 -20.38 10.96 7.60
C GLU A 224 -19.98 9.70 8.38
N HIS A 225 -19.03 8.92 7.83
CA HIS A 225 -18.54 7.71 8.47
C HIS A 225 -17.91 7.97 9.82
N VAL A 226 -16.96 8.90 9.93
CA VAL A 226 -16.27 9.19 11.20
C VAL A 226 -17.13 10.03 12.14
N GLY A 227 -17.90 10.97 11.60
CA GLY A 227 -18.77 11.91 12.29
C GLY A 227 -18.09 13.23 12.65
N MET A 228 -18.90 14.29 12.86
CA MET A 228 -18.40 15.65 13.09
C MET A 228 -17.58 15.78 14.38
N ASP A 229 -17.90 14.99 15.43
CA ASP A 229 -17.12 15.03 16.67
C ASP A 229 -15.68 14.55 16.45
N TRP A 230 -15.50 13.52 15.61
CA TRP A 230 -14.17 13.07 15.21
C TRP A 230 -13.46 14.14 14.36
N MET A 231 -14.15 14.75 13.40
CA MET A 231 -13.59 15.77 12.50
C MET A 231 -13.13 17.04 13.23
N ARG A 232 -13.68 17.37 14.39
CA ARG A 232 -13.25 18.52 15.22
C ARG A 232 -11.78 18.43 15.69
N HIS A 233 -11.20 17.23 15.69
CA HIS A 233 -9.80 17.03 16.09
C HIS A 233 -8.82 17.20 14.93
N VAL A 234 -9.32 17.42 13.71
CA VAL A 234 -8.50 17.60 12.52
C VAL A 234 -8.20 19.08 12.33
N ASP A 235 -6.91 19.46 12.34
CA ASP A 235 -6.47 20.85 12.12
C ASP A 235 -6.26 21.15 10.64
N ALA A 236 -5.70 20.21 9.89
CA ALA A 236 -5.35 20.41 8.48
C ALA A 236 -5.43 19.12 7.65
N VAL A 237 -5.60 19.28 6.34
CA VAL A 237 -5.60 18.21 5.36
C VAL A 237 -4.60 18.51 4.24
N ALA A 238 -3.64 17.60 4.03
CA ALA A 238 -2.73 17.64 2.90
C ALA A 238 -3.41 17.01 1.68
N LEU A 239 -3.42 17.74 0.58
CA LEU A 239 -4.07 17.31 -0.67
C LEU A 239 -3.34 17.85 -1.89
N ASP A 240 -3.57 17.26 -3.06
CA ASP A 240 -3.18 17.87 -4.33
C ASP A 240 -4.12 19.06 -4.63
N MET A 241 -3.72 19.94 -5.53
CA MET A 241 -4.54 21.07 -5.98
C MET A 241 -5.77 20.58 -6.78
N ASN A 242 -6.55 19.70 -6.15
CA ASN A 242 -7.80 19.19 -6.65
C ASN A 242 -8.95 19.97 -5.97
N SER A 243 -9.64 20.81 -6.73
CA SER A 243 -10.71 21.65 -6.24
C SER A 243 -11.85 20.87 -5.59
N ASP A 244 -12.18 19.67 -6.09
CA ASP A 244 -13.28 18.86 -5.54
C ASP A 244 -13.05 18.47 -4.06
N PHE A 245 -11.81 18.11 -3.70
CA PHE A 245 -11.49 17.74 -2.31
C PHE A 245 -11.37 18.96 -1.41
N GLU A 246 -10.70 20.02 -1.87
CA GLU A 246 -10.56 21.27 -1.15
C GLU A 246 -11.94 21.85 -0.80
N GLU A 247 -12.80 22.01 -1.80
CA GLU A 247 -14.16 22.53 -1.64
C GLU A 247 -15.00 21.65 -0.69
N ALA A 248 -14.89 20.32 -0.78
CA ALA A 248 -15.65 19.41 0.08
C ALA A 248 -15.30 19.57 1.57
N PHE A 249 -14.01 19.73 1.89
CA PHE A 249 -13.59 20.00 3.27
C PHE A 249 -14.04 21.37 3.74
N LEU A 250 -13.88 22.42 2.92
CA LEU A 250 -14.31 23.78 3.26
C LEU A 250 -15.82 23.89 3.46
N GLU A 251 -16.62 23.18 2.66
CA GLU A 251 -18.09 23.17 2.78
C GLU A 251 -18.57 22.48 4.07
N LYS A 252 -17.97 21.37 4.47
CA LYS A 252 -18.43 20.55 5.60
C LYS A 252 -17.68 20.81 6.89
N CYS A 253 -16.41 21.17 6.80
CA CYS A 253 -15.51 21.34 7.94
C CYS A 253 -14.63 22.59 7.76
N PRO A 254 -15.21 23.82 7.79
CA PRO A 254 -14.50 25.07 7.48
C PRO A 254 -13.36 25.40 8.44
N HIS A 255 -13.27 24.70 9.59
CA HIS A 255 -12.16 24.84 10.53
C HIS A 255 -10.89 24.11 10.07
N ILE A 256 -11.02 23.13 9.16
CA ILE A 256 -9.90 22.36 8.65
C ILE A 256 -9.22 23.15 7.53
N ARG A 257 -7.92 23.36 7.66
CA ARG A 257 -7.15 24.09 6.65
C ARG A 257 -6.58 23.14 5.59
N PRO A 258 -6.89 23.34 4.30
CA PRO A 258 -6.17 22.70 3.20
C PRO A 258 -4.68 23.09 3.25
N VAL A 259 -3.80 22.15 2.94
CA VAL A 259 -2.34 22.38 2.83
C VAL A 259 -1.84 21.77 1.53
N PHE A 260 -1.24 22.58 0.68
CA PHE A 260 -0.67 22.13 -0.59
C PHE A 260 0.83 21.91 -0.48
N ASP A 261 1.27 20.76 -0.99
CA ASP A 261 2.66 20.36 -0.97
C ASP A 261 3.51 21.03 -2.06
N TYR A 262 4.78 21.30 -1.70
CA TYR A 262 5.79 21.84 -2.61
C TYR A 262 5.94 21.08 -3.91
N PHE A 263 5.97 19.73 -3.81
CA PHE A 263 6.18 18.88 -4.98
C PHE A 263 5.11 19.09 -6.06
N HIS A 264 3.84 19.14 -5.67
CA HIS A 264 2.72 19.32 -6.61
C HIS A 264 2.74 20.73 -7.24
N LEU A 265 3.08 21.77 -6.46
CA LEU A 265 3.19 23.13 -6.98
C LEU A 265 4.33 23.26 -8.00
N VAL A 266 5.52 22.75 -7.66
CA VAL A 266 6.70 22.79 -8.56
C VAL A 266 6.50 21.88 -9.77
N LYS A 267 5.84 20.74 -9.63
CA LYS A 267 5.46 19.87 -10.75
C LYS A 267 4.55 20.62 -11.74
N ASN A 268 3.52 21.29 -11.25
CA ASN A 268 2.65 22.12 -12.07
C ASN A 268 3.43 23.23 -12.80
N PHE A 269 4.33 23.92 -12.09
CA PHE A 269 5.19 24.94 -12.71
C PHE A 269 6.09 24.35 -13.80
N ASN A 270 6.77 23.24 -13.52
CA ASN A 270 7.66 22.58 -14.47
C ASN A 270 6.92 22.07 -15.72
N ASP A 271 5.74 21.47 -15.54
CA ASP A 271 4.99 20.87 -16.65
C ASP A 271 4.22 21.91 -17.46
N LYS A 272 3.56 22.87 -16.83
CA LYS A 272 2.66 23.82 -17.47
C LYS A 272 3.31 25.16 -17.85
N VAL A 273 4.41 25.52 -17.18
CA VAL A 273 5.15 26.75 -17.48
C VAL A 273 6.46 26.42 -18.20
N VAL A 274 7.44 25.83 -17.49
CA VAL A 274 8.80 25.66 -18.02
C VAL A 274 8.81 24.83 -19.31
N SER A 275 8.12 23.69 -19.30
CA SER A 275 8.05 22.79 -20.45
C SER A 275 7.32 23.41 -21.65
N GLU A 276 6.25 24.16 -21.39
CA GLU A 276 5.47 24.81 -22.43
C GLU A 276 6.17 26.05 -22.98
N VAL A 277 6.77 26.89 -22.12
CA VAL A 277 7.64 28.02 -22.58
C VAL A 277 8.76 27.51 -23.46
N ARG A 278 9.41 26.39 -23.08
CA ARG A 278 10.45 25.78 -23.94
C ARG A 278 9.93 25.40 -25.32
N LYS A 279 8.69 24.89 -25.42
CA LYS A 279 8.08 24.54 -26.72
C LYS A 279 7.73 25.79 -27.51
N ASP A 280 7.13 26.78 -26.84
CA ASP A 280 6.74 28.06 -27.48
C ASP A 280 7.98 28.79 -28.00
N GLU A 281 9.09 28.84 -27.23
CA GLU A 281 10.36 29.44 -27.66
C GLU A 281 11.05 28.65 -28.77
N PHE A 282 11.02 27.32 -28.72
CA PHE A 282 11.53 26.50 -29.81
C PHE A 282 10.83 26.83 -31.14
N LYS A 283 9.51 26.93 -31.11
CA LYS A 283 8.71 27.27 -32.28
C LYS A 283 9.03 28.69 -32.82
N ARG A 284 9.08 29.69 -31.92
CA ARG A 284 9.43 31.06 -32.23
C ARG A 284 10.81 31.18 -32.93
N LEU A 285 11.84 30.50 -32.36
CA LEU A 285 13.20 30.52 -32.92
C LEU A 285 13.26 29.88 -34.31
N MET A 286 12.50 28.79 -34.51
CA MET A 286 12.40 28.17 -35.85
C MET A 286 11.74 29.10 -36.89
N GLU A 287 10.67 29.81 -36.50
CA GLU A 287 9.98 30.78 -37.34
C GLU A 287 10.88 31.99 -37.67
N GLU A 288 11.78 32.37 -36.76
CA GLU A 288 12.76 33.45 -36.96
C GLU A 288 14.02 33.00 -37.75
N GLY A 289 14.11 31.71 -38.12
CA GLY A 289 15.27 31.18 -38.85
C GLY A 289 16.51 30.95 -37.96
N LYS A 290 16.38 31.01 -36.61
CA LYS A 290 17.46 30.83 -35.65
C LYS A 290 17.61 29.34 -35.26
N GLU A 291 17.90 28.50 -36.25
CA GLU A 291 17.91 27.05 -36.08
C GLU A 291 18.91 26.55 -35.02
N GLU A 292 20.10 27.15 -34.91
CA GLU A 292 21.10 26.72 -33.92
C GLU A 292 20.62 26.96 -32.51
N GLU A 293 20.01 28.11 -32.23
CA GLU A 293 19.44 28.41 -30.90
C GLU A 293 18.26 27.48 -30.61
N ALA A 294 17.40 27.21 -31.63
CA ALA A 294 16.33 26.23 -31.45
C ALA A 294 16.84 24.81 -31.14
N ARG A 295 17.94 24.37 -31.78
CA ARG A 295 18.58 23.08 -31.51
C ARG A 295 19.06 22.96 -30.06
N MET A 296 19.50 24.05 -29.43
CA MET A 296 19.87 24.05 -28.01
C MET A 296 18.71 23.72 -27.08
N LEU A 297 17.48 24.12 -27.46
CA LEU A 297 16.26 23.80 -26.73
C LEU A 297 15.80 22.33 -26.91
N LYS A 298 16.28 21.68 -27.96
CA LYS A 298 15.97 20.28 -28.21
C LYS A 298 16.57 19.42 -27.09
N ARG A 299 15.75 18.56 -26.47
CA ARG A 299 16.16 17.69 -25.35
C ARG A 299 16.61 18.44 -24.08
N SER A 300 16.28 19.75 -23.93
CA SER A 300 16.63 20.52 -22.73
C SER A 300 15.59 20.48 -21.62
N ARG A 301 14.42 19.84 -21.82
CA ARG A 301 13.35 19.77 -20.79
C ARG A 301 13.89 19.36 -19.42
N TYR A 302 14.64 18.24 -19.36
CA TYR A 302 15.20 17.74 -18.12
C TYR A 302 16.12 18.76 -17.43
N ILE A 303 16.95 19.46 -18.21
CA ILE A 303 17.90 20.46 -17.69
C ILE A 303 17.12 21.65 -17.13
N LEU A 304 16.15 22.19 -17.88
CA LEU A 304 15.34 23.34 -17.47
C LEU A 304 14.41 23.08 -16.30
N THR A 305 13.93 21.85 -16.13
CA THR A 305 13.03 21.48 -15.01
C THR A 305 13.78 21.03 -13.76
N ALA A 306 15.06 20.67 -13.85
CA ALA A 306 15.87 20.31 -12.70
C ALA A 306 16.27 21.56 -11.86
N ASN A 307 16.59 21.35 -10.59
CA ASN A 307 17.19 22.37 -9.76
C ASN A 307 18.71 22.40 -9.92
N ARG A 308 19.35 23.56 -9.59
CA ARG A 308 20.79 23.79 -9.73
C ARG A 308 21.62 22.75 -8.96
N GLU A 309 21.23 22.41 -7.74
CA GLU A 309 21.93 21.43 -6.89
C GLU A 309 21.98 20.04 -7.54
N THR A 310 20.87 19.60 -8.14
CA THR A 310 20.81 18.32 -8.86
C THR A 310 21.73 18.33 -10.09
N LEU A 311 21.81 19.45 -10.79
CA LEU A 311 22.68 19.60 -11.96
C LEU A 311 24.14 19.62 -11.54
N ALA A 312 24.50 20.41 -10.52
CA ALA A 312 25.86 20.46 -9.94
C ALA A 312 26.33 19.10 -9.46
N ARG A 313 25.47 18.35 -8.73
CA ARG A 313 25.77 16.98 -8.30
C ARG A 313 26.06 16.06 -9.48
N LYS A 314 25.30 16.16 -10.58
CA LYS A 314 25.55 15.37 -11.79
C LYS A 314 26.82 15.75 -12.51
N ASP A 315 27.22 17.01 -12.47
CA ASP A 315 28.51 17.45 -13.01
C ASP A 315 29.67 16.92 -12.17
N ALA A 316 29.56 16.94 -10.85
CA ALA A 316 30.53 16.30 -9.95
C ALA A 316 30.61 14.78 -10.19
N GLU A 317 29.48 14.10 -10.35
CA GLU A 317 29.43 12.68 -10.72
C GLU A 317 30.06 12.40 -12.10
N SER A 318 29.89 13.31 -13.05
CA SER A 318 30.52 13.23 -14.39
C SER A 318 32.04 13.40 -14.30
N ALA A 319 32.51 14.40 -13.55
CA ALA A 319 33.93 14.63 -13.32
C ALA A 319 34.60 13.43 -12.61
N ALA A 320 33.91 12.82 -11.67
CA ALA A 320 34.37 11.62 -10.97
C ALA A 320 34.26 10.33 -11.80
N GLY A 321 33.77 10.40 -13.04
CA GLY A 321 33.59 9.24 -13.91
C GLY A 321 32.63 8.19 -13.37
N LYS A 322 31.56 8.58 -12.64
CA LYS A 322 30.59 7.69 -12.00
C LYS A 322 30.04 6.65 -12.97
N VAL A 323 30.24 5.40 -12.65
CA VAL A 323 29.71 4.27 -13.41
C VAL A 323 28.20 4.17 -13.15
N LEU A 324 27.39 4.33 -14.20
CA LEU A 324 25.93 4.20 -14.17
C LEU A 324 25.49 2.76 -14.43
N ARG A 325 26.26 2.04 -15.25
CA ARG A 325 26.08 0.64 -15.57
C ARG A 325 27.46 0.01 -15.82
N ARG A 326 27.76 -1.08 -15.15
CA ARG A 326 28.98 -1.85 -15.38
C ARG A 326 28.90 -2.59 -16.72
N GLU A 327 30.07 -2.82 -17.33
CA GLU A 327 30.17 -3.69 -18.49
C GLU A 327 29.69 -5.10 -18.12
N SER A 328 28.93 -5.72 -19.02
CA SER A 328 28.57 -7.14 -18.90
C SER A 328 28.80 -7.84 -20.24
N LYS A 329 29.75 -8.75 -20.25
CA LYS A 329 30.01 -9.60 -21.42
C LYS A 329 28.86 -10.59 -21.64
N LEU A 330 28.27 -11.11 -20.54
CA LEU A 330 27.16 -12.07 -20.60
C LEU A 330 25.92 -11.52 -21.33
N PHE A 331 25.62 -10.25 -21.10
CA PHE A 331 24.45 -9.60 -21.71
C PHE A 331 24.81 -8.66 -22.86
N ALA A 332 26.05 -8.66 -23.33
CA ALA A 332 26.54 -7.76 -24.38
C ALA A 332 26.20 -6.29 -24.11
N THR A 333 26.28 -5.88 -22.86
CA THR A 333 25.98 -4.49 -22.47
C THR A 333 27.27 -3.73 -22.18
N PRO A 334 27.57 -2.64 -22.92
CA PRO A 334 28.76 -1.84 -22.67
C PRO A 334 28.67 -1.08 -21.35
N GLU A 335 29.83 -0.75 -20.76
CA GLU A 335 29.89 0.15 -19.62
C GLU A 335 29.27 1.50 -19.99
N LYS A 336 28.56 2.07 -19.04
CA LYS A 336 28.00 3.42 -19.17
C LYS A 336 28.43 4.26 -17.98
N ARG A 337 29.14 5.35 -18.25
CA ARG A 337 29.52 6.35 -17.25
C ARG A 337 28.68 7.60 -17.36
N ARG A 338 28.60 8.35 -16.29
CA ARG A 338 28.02 9.68 -16.29
C ARG A 338 28.92 10.59 -17.13
N THR A 339 28.34 11.30 -18.10
CA THR A 339 29.04 12.26 -18.92
C THR A 339 28.13 13.47 -19.12
N GLY A 340 28.69 14.66 -19.19
CA GLY A 340 27.95 15.87 -19.50
C GLY A 340 28.35 17.04 -18.61
N ARG A 341 27.97 18.24 -19.07
CA ARG A 341 28.08 19.52 -18.36
C ARG A 341 26.66 20.05 -18.21
N TYR A 342 25.96 19.61 -17.17
CA TYR A 342 24.54 19.88 -16.98
C TYR A 342 24.28 21.30 -16.51
N LEU A 343 25.03 21.76 -15.49
CA LEU A 343 24.90 23.10 -14.92
C LEU A 343 25.33 24.17 -15.90
N SER A 344 26.50 24.02 -16.54
CA SER A 344 27.00 24.96 -17.55
C SER A 344 26.00 25.13 -18.71
N ARG A 345 25.41 24.02 -19.18
CA ARG A 345 24.36 24.08 -20.22
C ARG A 345 23.07 24.75 -19.72
N TYR A 346 22.72 24.55 -18.46
CA TYR A 346 21.59 25.25 -17.83
C TYR A 346 21.83 26.76 -17.80
N GLU A 347 22.99 27.19 -17.32
CA GLU A 347 23.39 28.58 -17.24
C GLU A 347 23.40 29.27 -18.63
N GLU A 348 23.89 28.57 -19.65
CA GLU A 348 23.82 29.07 -21.01
C GLU A 348 22.39 29.28 -21.51
N LEU A 349 21.48 28.36 -21.18
CA LEU A 349 20.06 28.47 -21.59
C LEU A 349 19.36 29.63 -20.88
N ILE A 350 19.58 29.82 -19.58
CA ILE A 350 18.95 30.92 -18.83
C ILE A 350 19.55 32.30 -19.20
N ALA A 351 20.85 32.36 -19.50
CA ALA A 351 21.50 33.61 -19.93
C ALA A 351 20.99 34.12 -21.27
N LYS A 352 20.60 33.22 -22.18
CA LYS A 352 20.13 33.55 -23.51
C LYS A 352 18.62 33.85 -23.62
N ASN A 353 17.84 33.56 -22.57
CA ASN A 353 16.39 33.72 -22.62
C ASN A 353 15.83 34.21 -21.30
N ARG A 354 15.22 35.40 -21.34
CA ARG A 354 14.64 36.07 -20.15
C ARG A 354 13.55 35.23 -19.48
N LEU A 355 12.74 34.49 -20.24
CA LEU A 355 11.67 33.65 -19.66
C LEU A 355 12.26 32.47 -18.88
N PHE A 356 13.38 31.88 -19.34
CA PHE A 356 14.05 30.82 -18.59
C PHE A 356 14.76 31.35 -17.34
N LEU A 357 15.33 32.54 -17.41
CA LEU A 357 15.88 33.23 -16.24
C LEU A 357 14.78 33.52 -15.21
N THR A 358 13.65 34.04 -15.63
CA THR A 358 12.50 34.26 -14.73
C THR A 358 11.99 32.92 -14.15
N ALA A 359 11.95 31.84 -14.94
CA ALA A 359 11.56 30.52 -14.45
C ALA A 359 12.53 30.00 -13.36
N ASP A 360 13.82 30.28 -13.49
CA ASP A 360 14.82 29.96 -12.46
C ASP A 360 14.57 30.73 -11.16
N LEU A 361 14.37 32.05 -11.27
CA LEU A 361 14.05 32.90 -10.11
C LEU A 361 12.76 32.46 -9.40
N VAL A 362 11.71 32.12 -10.17
CA VAL A 362 10.45 31.58 -9.61
C VAL A 362 10.70 30.28 -8.85
N LYS A 363 11.49 29.35 -9.40
CA LYS A 363 11.81 28.09 -8.69
C LYS A 363 12.57 28.33 -7.38
N GLU A 364 13.53 29.26 -7.38
CA GLU A 364 14.26 29.61 -6.17
C GLU A 364 13.34 30.27 -5.14
N ALA A 365 12.53 31.25 -5.52
CA ALA A 365 11.58 31.92 -4.63
C ALA A 365 10.53 30.95 -4.06
N LEU A 366 10.07 29.97 -4.84
CA LEU A 366 9.20 28.90 -4.34
C LEU A 366 9.90 28.03 -3.31
N ARG A 367 11.18 27.70 -3.53
CA ARG A 367 12.00 26.93 -2.57
C ARG A 367 12.17 27.68 -1.25
N GLU A 368 12.44 28.98 -1.32
CA GLU A 368 12.54 29.86 -0.16
C GLU A 368 11.20 29.95 0.58
N ALA A 369 10.09 30.12 -0.13
CA ALA A 369 8.75 30.16 0.46
C ALA A 369 8.45 28.90 1.28
N TYR A 370 8.74 27.72 0.75
CA TYR A 370 8.52 26.46 1.47
C TYR A 370 9.56 26.11 2.54
N ALA A 371 10.66 26.87 2.60
CA ALA A 371 11.63 26.83 3.71
C ALA A 371 11.24 27.73 4.89
N CYS A 372 10.28 28.64 4.71
CA CYS A 372 9.78 29.52 5.76
C CYS A 372 9.10 28.72 6.88
N ARG A 373 9.25 29.22 8.12
CA ARG A 373 8.69 28.57 9.32
C ARG A 373 7.42 29.22 9.85
N ASN A 374 6.90 30.20 9.15
CA ASN A 374 5.66 30.90 9.48
C ASN A 374 4.97 31.42 8.23
N GLU A 375 3.68 31.70 8.35
CA GLU A 375 2.84 32.16 7.25
C GLU A 375 3.24 33.55 6.73
N SER A 376 3.68 34.47 7.59
CA SER A 376 4.03 35.84 7.20
C SER A 376 5.24 35.88 6.26
N ASP A 377 6.30 35.15 6.58
CA ASP A 377 7.49 35.06 5.72
C ASP A 377 7.16 34.35 4.40
N MET A 378 6.32 33.29 4.49
CA MET A 378 5.87 32.57 3.28
C MET A 378 5.06 33.46 2.35
N ILE A 379 4.18 34.32 2.89
CA ILE A 379 3.40 35.32 2.10
C ILE A 379 4.36 36.27 1.39
N ALA A 380 5.41 36.78 2.06
CA ALA A 380 6.37 37.68 1.44
C ALA A 380 7.09 37.03 0.25
N CYS A 381 7.54 35.79 0.41
CA CYS A 381 8.18 35.03 -0.67
C CYS A 381 7.20 34.72 -1.83
N LEU A 382 5.96 34.36 -1.52
CA LEU A 382 4.94 34.09 -2.54
C LEU A 382 4.56 35.34 -3.32
N ASN A 383 4.51 36.53 -2.69
CA ASN A 383 4.30 37.78 -3.40
C ASN A 383 5.42 38.04 -4.40
N THR A 384 6.67 37.73 -4.07
CA THR A 384 7.80 37.78 -5.03
C THR A 384 7.55 36.87 -6.23
N VAL A 385 7.07 35.62 -5.99
CA VAL A 385 6.71 34.69 -7.08
C VAL A 385 5.61 35.27 -7.96
N LEU A 386 4.57 35.83 -7.34
CA LEU A 386 3.44 36.44 -8.06
C LEU A 386 3.90 37.63 -8.93
N ASP A 387 4.75 38.50 -8.39
CA ASP A 387 5.29 39.66 -9.14
C ASP A 387 6.16 39.22 -10.32
N LEU A 388 7.09 38.29 -10.10
CA LEU A 388 7.90 37.69 -11.17
C LEU A 388 7.02 37.12 -12.29
N CYS A 389 5.97 36.39 -11.96
CA CYS A 389 5.08 35.80 -12.94
C CYS A 389 4.30 36.86 -13.72
N ARG A 390 3.78 37.89 -13.04
CA ARG A 390 2.99 38.98 -13.61
C ARG A 390 3.81 39.83 -14.56
N GLU A 391 5.05 40.18 -14.19
CA GLU A 391 5.94 41.03 -14.99
C GLU A 391 6.33 40.41 -16.35
N THR A 392 6.31 39.09 -16.47
CA THR A 392 6.61 38.42 -17.77
C THR A 392 5.59 38.74 -18.84
N LYS A 393 4.35 39.04 -18.47
CA LYS A 393 3.18 39.15 -19.38
C LYS A 393 2.98 37.90 -20.26
N ASN A 394 3.70 36.80 -20.00
CA ASN A 394 3.62 35.55 -20.70
C ASN A 394 2.42 34.72 -20.24
N ARG A 395 1.62 34.19 -21.16
CA ARG A 395 0.40 33.44 -20.86
C ARG A 395 0.61 32.24 -19.92
N ARG A 396 1.79 31.58 -19.99
CA ARG A 396 2.10 30.41 -19.17
C ARG A 396 2.38 30.82 -17.73
N PHE A 397 3.14 31.90 -17.53
CA PHE A 397 3.39 32.45 -16.19
C PHE A 397 2.11 33.06 -15.58
N LEU A 398 1.29 33.72 -16.38
CA LEU A 398 0.00 34.25 -15.92
C LEU A 398 -0.99 33.15 -15.52
N TRP A 399 -0.92 31.99 -16.17
CA TRP A 399 -1.67 30.80 -15.70
C TRP A 399 -1.22 30.38 -14.30
N PHE A 400 0.10 30.30 -14.07
CA PHE A 400 0.65 29.92 -12.76
C PHE A 400 0.37 30.97 -11.69
N TYR A 401 0.43 32.24 -12.04
CA TYR A 401 0.00 33.35 -11.16
C TYR A 401 -1.43 33.13 -10.67
N ARG A 402 -2.38 32.82 -11.57
CA ARG A 402 -3.77 32.55 -11.19
C ARG A 402 -3.89 31.30 -10.33
N LEU A 403 -3.14 30.24 -10.63
CA LEU A 403 -3.13 29.03 -9.83
C LEU A 403 -2.74 29.32 -8.37
N ILE A 404 -1.65 30.07 -8.17
CA ILE A 404 -1.22 30.48 -6.82
C ILE A 404 -2.31 31.33 -6.15
N GLN A 405 -2.90 32.31 -6.84
CA GLN A 405 -3.95 33.14 -6.26
C GLN A 405 -5.18 32.33 -5.85
N THR A 406 -5.60 31.39 -6.66
CA THR A 406 -6.78 30.54 -6.37
C THR A 406 -6.56 29.69 -5.12
N HIS A 407 -5.35 29.20 -4.91
CA HIS A 407 -5.01 28.28 -3.82
C HIS A 407 -4.12 28.94 -2.75
N PHE A 408 -4.12 30.29 -2.66
CA PHE A 408 -3.17 31.03 -1.86
C PHE A 408 -3.17 30.63 -0.39
N ASP A 409 -4.33 30.57 0.23
CA ASP A 409 -4.49 30.24 1.66
C ASP A 409 -3.97 28.84 2.00
N GLY A 410 -4.23 27.87 1.11
CA GLY A 410 -3.75 26.49 1.30
C GLY A 410 -2.25 26.34 1.05
N ILE A 411 -1.66 27.15 0.16
CA ILE A 411 -0.20 27.21 -0.01
C ILE A 411 0.44 27.81 1.23
N VAL A 412 -0.05 28.97 1.70
CA VAL A 412 0.46 29.69 2.88
C VAL A 412 0.32 28.82 4.16
N ALA A 413 -0.72 28.01 4.26
CA ALA A 413 -0.92 27.11 5.40
C ALA A 413 0.24 26.15 5.64
N HIS A 414 1.05 25.84 4.61
CA HIS A 414 2.27 25.06 4.77
C HIS A 414 3.26 25.71 5.76
N GLY A 415 3.37 27.05 5.76
CA GLY A 415 4.24 27.79 6.69
C GLY A 415 3.89 27.59 8.18
N LYS A 416 2.66 27.18 8.48
CA LYS A 416 2.19 26.84 9.83
C LYS A 416 2.28 25.35 10.15
N PHE A 417 1.85 24.50 9.22
CA PHE A 417 1.64 23.09 9.51
C PHE A 417 2.80 22.19 9.10
N HIS A 418 3.63 22.60 8.15
CA HIS A 418 4.81 21.86 7.65
C HIS A 418 4.52 20.39 7.27
N ILE A 419 3.34 20.14 6.71
CA ILE A 419 2.94 18.79 6.30
C ILE A 419 3.54 18.50 4.93
N ALA A 420 4.28 17.39 4.82
CA ALA A 420 4.88 16.93 3.56
C ALA A 420 4.19 15.64 3.08
N ASN A 421 3.94 15.53 1.76
CA ASN A 421 3.21 14.41 1.15
C ASN A 421 4.00 13.10 1.02
N GLY A 422 5.22 13.03 1.55
CA GLY A 422 6.07 11.85 1.41
C GLY A 422 5.43 10.53 1.87
N ARG A 423 4.56 10.57 2.89
CA ARG A 423 3.81 9.39 3.35
C ARG A 423 2.76 8.93 2.35
N MET A 424 2.04 9.86 1.73
CA MET A 424 1.06 9.54 0.68
C MET A 424 1.74 8.99 -0.57
N GLU A 425 2.86 9.60 -0.99
CA GLU A 425 3.68 9.06 -2.10
C GLU A 425 4.19 7.65 -1.78
N GLY A 426 4.67 7.43 -0.55
CA GLY A 426 5.10 6.12 -0.06
C GLY A 426 3.98 5.08 -0.11
N LEU A 427 2.78 5.42 0.35
CA LEU A 427 1.61 4.56 0.28
C LEU A 427 1.21 4.25 -1.17
N ASN A 428 1.14 5.27 -2.04
CA ASN A 428 0.86 5.07 -3.46
C ASN A 428 1.88 4.13 -4.14
N GLN A 429 3.14 4.21 -3.74
CA GLN A 429 4.16 3.29 -4.23
C GLN A 429 3.98 1.87 -3.69
N LYS A 430 3.60 1.70 -2.41
CA LYS A 430 3.26 0.40 -1.83
C LYS A 430 2.07 -0.23 -2.56
N ILE A 431 0.98 0.53 -2.81
CA ILE A 431 -0.21 0.09 -3.56
C ILE A 431 0.19 -0.40 -4.96
N LYS A 432 0.98 0.39 -5.69
CA LYS A 432 1.48 0.02 -7.03
C LYS A 432 2.32 -1.25 -6.99
N THR A 433 3.21 -1.39 -6.01
CA THR A 433 4.07 -2.55 -5.84
C THR A 433 3.26 -3.80 -5.51
N MET A 434 2.33 -3.72 -4.55
CA MET A 434 1.43 -4.81 -4.17
C MET A 434 0.63 -5.31 -5.39
N ARG A 435 0.02 -4.40 -6.16
CA ARG A 435 -0.75 -4.74 -7.36
C ARG A 435 0.11 -5.40 -8.46
N ARG A 436 1.35 -4.93 -8.65
CA ARG A 436 2.29 -5.53 -9.61
C ARG A 436 2.73 -6.93 -9.19
N HIS A 437 3.06 -7.14 -7.92
CA HIS A 437 3.44 -8.45 -7.40
C HIS A 437 2.31 -9.47 -7.50
N ALA A 438 1.07 -9.03 -7.31
CA ALA A 438 -0.11 -9.88 -7.44
C ALA A 438 -0.61 -10.07 -8.89
N TYR A 439 0.07 -9.48 -9.89
CA TYR A 439 -0.37 -9.43 -11.29
C TYR A 439 -1.79 -8.88 -11.46
N GLY A 440 -2.18 -7.95 -10.59
CA GLY A 440 -3.51 -7.37 -10.49
C GLY A 440 -4.36 -8.05 -9.42
N ILE A 441 -5.34 -7.31 -8.91
CA ILE A 441 -6.36 -7.79 -7.96
C ILE A 441 -7.69 -7.33 -8.53
N ALA A 442 -8.50 -8.28 -9.01
CA ALA A 442 -9.77 -7.97 -9.68
C ALA A 442 -10.94 -7.70 -8.72
N ASP A 443 -10.82 -8.14 -7.47
CA ASP A 443 -11.81 -7.93 -6.40
C ASP A 443 -11.48 -6.61 -5.69
N ASP A 444 -12.25 -5.56 -5.99
CA ASP A 444 -11.99 -4.22 -5.47
C ASP A 444 -12.19 -4.12 -3.95
N GLU A 445 -13.16 -4.84 -3.39
CA GLU A 445 -13.34 -4.88 -1.93
C GLU A 445 -12.13 -5.49 -1.25
N TYR A 446 -11.66 -6.62 -1.76
CA TYR A 446 -10.47 -7.26 -1.24
C TYR A 446 -9.23 -6.38 -1.43
N LEU A 447 -9.10 -5.68 -2.56
CA LEU A 447 -8.02 -4.71 -2.78
C LEU A 447 -8.07 -3.59 -1.74
N PHE A 448 -9.25 -3.04 -1.45
CA PHE A 448 -9.42 -1.96 -0.48
C PHE A 448 -9.07 -2.43 0.94
N LEU A 449 -9.52 -3.61 1.33
CA LEU A 449 -9.14 -4.20 2.62
C LEU A 449 -7.63 -4.42 2.74
N LYS A 450 -6.97 -4.87 1.67
CA LYS A 450 -5.50 -4.99 1.65
C LYS A 450 -4.79 -3.63 1.74
N ILE A 451 -5.37 -2.58 1.18
CA ILE A 451 -4.82 -1.22 1.29
C ILE A 451 -4.97 -0.69 2.71
N MET A 452 -6.09 -1.00 3.39
CA MET A 452 -6.29 -0.66 4.81
C MET A 452 -5.25 -1.31 5.73
N ASP A 453 -4.65 -2.44 5.32
CA ASP A 453 -3.67 -3.24 6.06
C ASP A 453 -2.20 -2.85 5.76
N LEU A 454 -1.96 -1.85 4.89
CA LEU A 454 -0.62 -1.37 4.51
C LEU A 454 -0.04 -0.38 5.53
#